data_8a5a5883773249a485556d9f4cd3389a
#
_entry.id   8a5a5883773249a485556d9f4cd3389a
#
_cell.length_a   1.000
_cell.length_b   1.000
_cell.length_c   1.000
_cell.angle_alpha   90.00
_cell.angle_beta   90.00
_cell.angle_gamma   90.00
#
_symmetry.space_group_name_H-M   'P 1'
#
loop_
_entity.id
_entity.type
_entity.pdbx_description
1 polymer ?
#
loop_
_entity_poly.entity_id
_entity_poly.type
_entity_poly.pdbx_seq_one_letter_code
_entity_poly.pdbx_strand_id
1 'polypeptide(L)'
;TRLHNKSFENIQVDGKRLHTAIRYGVSQAILDAVAKSSKRLMCEVVADEYGTTVSEEPIPIFTQSGDNRYDNADKMILKGAAVMPHALINNVKLKLGEKGEILKEYVQWLSQRVQKLRNDENYMPVFHIDVYGTIGAIFGVDNYPAMADYLAELEEAAKPFHLRIEGPMDA
;
A
#
# COMPACT_ATOMS: atom_id res chain seq x y z
N THR A 1 16.38 22.20 5.14
CA THR A 1 15.05 21.76 4.66
C THR A 1 13.91 22.35 5.48
N ARG A 2 13.97 22.28 6.82
CA ARG A 2 12.92 22.80 7.71
C ARG A 2 12.64 24.30 7.52
N LEU A 3 13.69 25.12 7.36
CA LEU A 3 13.55 26.57 7.11
C LEU A 3 12.91 26.84 5.73
N HIS A 4 13.29 26.08 4.70
CA HIS A 4 12.69 26.22 3.39
C HIS A 4 11.23 25.80 3.37
N ASN A 5 10.86 24.72 4.07
CA ASN A 5 9.46 24.29 4.18
C ASN A 5 8.58 25.37 4.79
N LYS A 6 9.05 26.03 5.86
CA LYS A 6 8.34 27.18 6.46
C LYS A 6 8.17 28.36 5.49
N SER A 7 9.16 28.60 4.63
CA SER A 7 9.09 29.65 3.60
C SER A 7 8.06 29.30 2.53
N PHE A 8 7.97 28.05 2.12
CA PHE A 8 7.00 27.58 1.13
C PHE A 8 5.53 27.60 1.60
N GLU A 9 5.28 27.47 2.89
CA GLU A 9 3.94 27.56 3.44
C GLU A 9 3.26 28.92 3.19
N ASN A 10 4.06 29.96 3.04
CA ASN A 10 3.61 31.33 2.85
C ASN A 10 3.58 31.79 1.40
N ILE A 11 4.10 30.98 0.46
CA ILE A 11 4.09 31.32 -0.96
C ILE A 11 2.68 31.20 -1.52
N GLN A 12 2.23 32.28 -2.15
CA GLN A 12 0.95 32.35 -2.87
C GLN A 12 1.21 32.70 -4.32
N VAL A 13 0.45 32.07 -5.22
CA VAL A 13 0.37 32.42 -6.64
C VAL A 13 -1.07 32.79 -6.91
N ASP A 14 -1.30 33.99 -7.44
CA ASP A 14 -2.64 34.58 -7.68
C ASP A 14 -3.55 34.54 -6.42
N GLY A 15 -2.97 34.86 -5.24
CA GLY A 15 -3.67 34.87 -3.97
C GLY A 15 -4.02 33.48 -3.40
N LYS A 16 -3.58 32.41 -4.03
CA LYS A 16 -3.83 31.02 -3.58
C LYS A 16 -2.53 30.38 -3.10
N ARG A 17 -2.62 29.60 -2.04
CA ARG A 17 -1.49 28.78 -1.58
C ARG A 17 -1.08 27.76 -2.65
N LEU A 18 0.21 27.49 -2.77
CA LEU A 18 0.70 26.41 -3.62
C LEU A 18 0.03 25.08 -3.22
N HIS A 19 -0.36 24.30 -4.23
CA HIS A 19 -0.93 22.98 -4.01
C HIS A 19 0.03 22.09 -3.21
N THR A 20 -0.51 21.26 -2.33
CA THR A 20 0.27 20.40 -1.43
C THR A 20 1.27 19.51 -2.18
N ALA A 21 0.89 18.98 -3.35
CA ALA A 21 1.77 18.15 -4.18
C ALA A 21 3.02 18.93 -4.64
N ILE A 22 2.87 20.22 -5.01
CA ILE A 22 4.00 21.07 -5.41
C ILE A 22 4.92 21.31 -4.21
N ARG A 23 4.36 21.67 -3.06
CA ARG A 23 5.13 21.88 -1.82
C ARG A 23 5.88 20.62 -1.41
N TYR A 24 5.23 19.46 -1.48
CA TYR A 24 5.84 18.17 -1.19
C TYR A 24 7.00 17.87 -2.14
N GLY A 25 6.79 17.98 -3.46
CA GLY A 25 7.83 17.70 -4.46
C GLY A 25 9.07 18.58 -4.29
N VAL A 26 8.88 19.90 -4.07
CA VAL A 26 9.99 20.83 -3.83
C VAL A 26 10.71 20.51 -2.52
N SER A 27 9.97 20.20 -1.45
CA SER A 27 10.54 19.81 -0.15
C SER A 27 11.42 18.55 -0.26
N GLN A 28 10.96 17.54 -0.99
CA GLN A 28 11.73 16.32 -1.23
C GLN A 28 12.98 16.59 -2.06
N ALA A 29 12.88 17.41 -3.12
CA ALA A 29 14.02 17.77 -3.95
C ALA A 29 15.11 18.52 -3.16
N ILE A 30 14.73 19.43 -2.27
CA ILE A 30 15.66 20.15 -1.39
C ILE A 30 16.31 19.17 -0.41
N LEU A 31 15.55 18.29 0.21
CA LEU A 31 16.07 17.30 1.15
C LEU A 31 17.07 16.36 0.47
N ASP A 32 16.74 15.87 -0.72
CA ASP A 32 17.65 15.02 -1.52
C ASP A 32 18.93 15.76 -1.91
N ALA A 33 18.82 17.02 -2.33
CA ALA A 33 19.99 17.85 -2.66
C ALA A 33 20.92 18.06 -1.46
N VAL A 34 20.35 18.36 -0.27
CA VAL A 34 21.12 18.50 0.97
C VAL A 34 21.79 17.21 1.37
N ALA A 35 21.06 16.07 1.32
CA ALA A 35 21.60 14.76 1.64
C ALA A 35 22.79 14.40 0.71
N LYS A 36 22.62 14.56 -0.59
CA LYS A 36 23.68 14.30 -1.59
C LYS A 36 24.90 15.21 -1.41
N SER A 37 24.68 16.50 -1.19
CA SER A 37 25.78 17.47 -1.02
C SER A 37 26.61 17.19 0.24
N SER A 38 25.96 16.68 1.30
CA SER A 38 26.62 16.32 2.56
C SER A 38 27.05 14.85 2.63
N LYS A 39 26.82 14.06 1.56
CA LYS A 39 27.09 12.62 1.50
C LYS A 39 26.42 11.83 2.62
N ARG A 40 25.16 12.16 2.92
CA ARG A 40 24.35 11.57 3.96
C ARG A 40 23.05 11.01 3.38
N LEU A 41 22.36 10.18 4.17
CA LEU A 41 21.00 9.74 3.86
C LEU A 41 19.99 10.85 4.19
N MET A 42 18.86 10.88 3.47
CA MET A 42 17.79 11.85 3.75
C MET A 42 17.27 11.73 5.19
N CYS A 43 17.16 10.52 5.72
CA CYS A 43 16.73 10.27 7.11
C CYS A 43 17.71 10.87 8.13
N GLU A 44 19.02 10.83 7.89
CA GLU A 44 20.01 11.43 8.77
C GLU A 44 19.90 12.96 8.80
N VAL A 45 19.64 13.58 7.64
CA VAL A 45 19.40 15.03 7.55
C VAL A 45 18.14 15.42 8.32
N VAL A 46 17.06 14.63 8.19
CA VAL A 46 15.83 14.87 8.93
C VAL A 46 16.04 14.68 10.44
N ALA A 47 16.72 13.63 10.85
CA ALA A 47 17.01 13.36 12.26
C ALA A 47 17.75 14.54 12.92
N ASP A 48 18.78 15.07 12.27
CA ASP A 48 19.53 16.24 12.77
C ASP A 48 18.64 17.50 12.88
N GLU A 49 17.82 17.78 11.87
CA GLU A 49 16.96 18.97 11.86
C GLU A 49 15.90 18.94 12.97
N TYR A 50 15.49 17.75 13.41
CA TYR A 50 14.49 17.56 14.45
C TYR A 50 15.08 17.14 15.80
N GLY A 51 16.40 17.00 15.91
CA GLY A 51 17.07 16.57 17.14
C GLY A 51 16.71 15.16 17.56
N THR A 52 16.51 14.27 16.58
CA THR A 52 16.20 12.85 16.77
C THR A 52 17.33 11.97 16.26
N THR A 53 17.20 10.66 16.37
CA THR A 53 18.12 9.68 15.81
C THR A 53 17.44 8.84 14.73
N VAL A 54 18.22 8.34 13.79
CA VAL A 54 17.72 7.36 12.82
C VAL A 54 17.51 6.03 13.54
N SER A 55 16.33 5.42 13.35
CA SER A 55 16.07 4.08 13.90
C SER A 55 16.93 3.05 13.20
N GLU A 56 17.50 2.10 13.96
CA GLU A 56 18.19 0.94 13.43
C GLU A 56 17.22 -0.18 13.03
N GLU A 57 15.98 -0.13 13.50
CA GLU A 57 14.94 -1.08 13.12
C GLU A 57 14.35 -0.72 11.75
N PRO A 58 14.34 -1.66 10.78
CA PRO A 58 13.76 -1.42 9.48
C PRO A 58 12.24 -1.26 9.57
N ILE A 59 11.70 -0.30 8.84
CA ILE A 59 10.26 -0.14 8.68
C ILE A 59 9.74 -1.23 7.74
N PRO A 60 8.67 -1.97 8.10
CA PRO A 60 8.04 -2.93 7.21
C PRO A 60 7.62 -2.29 5.89
N ILE A 61 8.00 -2.90 4.77
CA ILE A 61 7.72 -2.33 3.44
C ILE A 61 6.32 -2.76 2.98
N PHE A 62 5.49 -1.76 2.73
CA PHE A 62 4.20 -1.88 2.04
C PHE A 62 4.41 -1.65 0.53
N THR A 63 3.86 -2.52 -0.30
CA THR A 63 4.01 -2.47 -1.75
C THR A 63 2.67 -2.44 -2.47
N GLN A 64 2.66 -1.86 -3.69
CA GLN A 64 1.48 -1.75 -4.53
C GLN A 64 1.73 -2.37 -5.91
N SER A 65 0.85 -3.28 -6.33
CA SER A 65 1.00 -4.01 -7.59
C SER A 65 0.54 -3.22 -8.82
N GLY A 66 -0.31 -2.22 -8.64
CA GLY A 66 -1.03 -1.60 -9.74
C GLY A 66 -1.92 -2.63 -10.48
N ASP A 67 -2.11 -2.43 -11.77
CA ASP A 67 -2.96 -3.33 -12.57
C ASP A 67 -2.30 -4.67 -12.92
N ASN A 68 -0.97 -4.74 -12.95
CA ASN A 68 -0.24 -5.99 -13.21
C ASN A 68 -0.04 -6.80 -11.91
N ARG A 69 -1.16 -7.17 -11.28
CA ARG A 69 -1.20 -7.76 -9.94
C ARG A 69 -0.54 -9.14 -9.81
N TYR A 70 -0.43 -9.91 -10.89
CA TYR A 70 0.19 -11.22 -10.88
C TYR A 70 1.73 -11.15 -10.96
N ASP A 71 2.27 -10.55 -12.03
CA ASP A 71 3.72 -10.45 -12.21
C ASP A 71 4.40 -9.57 -11.15
N ASN A 72 3.72 -8.52 -10.71
CA ASN A 72 4.27 -7.66 -9.67
C ASN A 72 4.25 -8.34 -8.30
N ALA A 73 3.28 -9.21 -8.01
CA ALA A 73 3.29 -10.02 -6.79
C ALA A 73 4.55 -10.90 -6.69
N ASP A 74 4.96 -11.53 -7.79
CA ASP A 74 6.20 -12.32 -7.82
C ASP A 74 7.44 -11.50 -7.40
N LYS A 75 7.55 -10.29 -7.94
CA LYS A 75 8.66 -9.38 -7.58
C LYS A 75 8.65 -8.99 -6.10
N MET A 76 7.45 -8.80 -5.53
CA MET A 76 7.27 -8.46 -4.12
C MET A 76 7.66 -9.63 -3.20
N ILE A 77 7.25 -10.85 -3.56
CA ILE A 77 7.62 -12.07 -2.83
C ILE A 77 9.14 -12.23 -2.82
N LEU A 78 9.77 -12.14 -3.99
CA LEU A 78 11.23 -12.29 -4.11
C LEU A 78 12.02 -11.22 -3.36
N LYS A 79 11.43 -10.04 -3.14
CA LYS A 79 12.03 -8.94 -2.36
C LYS A 79 11.65 -8.94 -0.89
N GLY A 80 10.83 -9.88 -0.44
CA GLY A 80 10.43 -9.99 0.96
C GLY A 80 9.56 -8.83 1.45
N ALA A 81 8.63 -8.32 0.62
CA ALA A 81 7.73 -7.24 1.03
C ALA A 81 6.86 -7.68 2.23
N ALA A 82 6.78 -6.87 3.28
CA ALA A 82 6.04 -7.22 4.49
C ALA A 82 4.52 -7.16 4.28
N VAL A 83 4.04 -6.24 3.46
CA VAL A 83 2.62 -6.09 3.10
C VAL A 83 2.50 -6.01 1.58
N MET A 84 1.70 -6.88 0.99
CA MET A 84 1.56 -7.03 -0.47
C MET A 84 0.21 -7.66 -0.83
N PRO A 85 -0.24 -7.60 -2.07
CA PRO A 85 0.29 -6.79 -3.15
C PRO A 85 -0.39 -5.42 -3.26
N HIS A 86 -1.31 -5.05 -2.37
CA HIS A 86 -2.23 -3.92 -2.49
C HIS A 86 -2.86 -3.90 -3.90
N ALA A 87 -3.51 -5.01 -4.23
CA ALA A 87 -4.18 -5.15 -5.51
C ALA A 87 -5.45 -4.32 -5.55
N LEU A 88 -5.66 -3.61 -6.66
CA LEU A 88 -6.80 -2.72 -6.85
C LEU A 88 -7.95 -3.49 -7.51
N ILE A 89 -9.04 -3.72 -6.77
CA ILE A 89 -10.25 -4.43 -7.24
C ILE A 89 -11.36 -3.43 -7.55
N ASN A 90 -11.08 -2.54 -8.48
CA ASN A 90 -11.95 -1.42 -8.87
C ASN A 90 -12.89 -1.74 -10.05
N ASN A 91 -13.04 -3.00 -10.42
CA ASN A 91 -13.92 -3.46 -11.49
C ASN A 91 -14.56 -4.80 -11.12
N VAL A 92 -15.88 -4.80 -10.93
CA VAL A 92 -16.63 -6.00 -10.52
C VAL A 92 -16.44 -7.13 -11.52
N LYS A 93 -16.71 -6.91 -12.81
CA LYS A 93 -16.72 -7.98 -13.81
C LYS A 93 -15.34 -8.59 -14.06
N LEU A 94 -14.28 -7.79 -14.04
CA LEU A 94 -12.93 -8.23 -14.43
C LEU A 94 -12.05 -8.65 -13.24
N LYS A 95 -12.34 -8.16 -12.04
CA LYS A 95 -11.43 -8.31 -10.90
C LYS A 95 -12.06 -8.93 -9.66
N LEU A 96 -13.38 -8.73 -9.44
CA LEU A 96 -14.11 -9.29 -8.32
C LEU A 96 -14.87 -10.55 -8.70
N GLY A 97 -15.61 -10.52 -9.81
CA GLY A 97 -16.64 -11.51 -10.20
C GLY A 97 -18.02 -11.13 -9.69
N GLU A 98 -19.08 -11.65 -10.33
CA GLU A 98 -20.46 -11.34 -9.95
C GLU A 98 -20.86 -11.92 -8.57
N LYS A 99 -20.13 -12.92 -8.11
CA LYS A 99 -20.27 -13.54 -6.78
C LYS A 99 -18.98 -13.45 -5.95
N GLY A 100 -18.00 -12.64 -6.39
CA GLY A 100 -16.72 -12.51 -5.73
C GLY A 100 -15.71 -13.63 -6.10
N GLU A 101 -16.04 -14.51 -7.04
CA GLU A 101 -15.25 -15.70 -7.38
C GLU A 101 -13.86 -15.35 -7.90
N ILE A 102 -13.71 -14.31 -8.75
CA ILE A 102 -12.43 -13.92 -9.33
C ILE A 102 -11.45 -13.42 -8.25
N LEU A 103 -11.94 -12.65 -7.29
CA LEU A 103 -11.10 -12.19 -6.19
C LEU A 103 -10.70 -13.36 -5.28
N LYS A 104 -11.62 -14.27 -4.98
CA LYS A 104 -11.33 -15.46 -4.17
C LYS A 104 -10.24 -16.32 -4.81
N GLU A 105 -10.35 -16.59 -6.11
CA GLU A 105 -9.34 -17.31 -6.89
C GLU A 105 -7.99 -16.59 -6.87
N TYR A 106 -7.98 -15.26 -6.98
CA TYR A 106 -6.77 -14.47 -6.90
C TYR A 106 -6.10 -14.55 -5.53
N VAL A 107 -6.85 -14.46 -4.44
CA VAL A 107 -6.33 -14.59 -3.07
C VAL A 107 -5.75 -15.99 -2.83
N GLN A 108 -6.46 -17.03 -3.29
CA GLN A 108 -5.97 -18.41 -3.21
C GLN A 108 -4.68 -18.62 -4.02
N TRP A 109 -4.64 -18.09 -5.25
CA TRP A 109 -3.45 -18.09 -6.08
C TRP A 109 -2.28 -17.39 -5.38
N LEU A 110 -2.53 -16.22 -4.76
CA LEU A 110 -1.51 -15.45 -4.07
C LEU A 110 -0.91 -16.24 -2.91
N SER A 111 -1.75 -16.91 -2.11
CA SER A 111 -1.30 -17.79 -1.02
C SER A 111 -0.39 -18.91 -1.52
N GLN A 112 -0.83 -19.62 -2.56
CA GLN A 112 -0.04 -20.69 -3.17
C GLN A 112 1.26 -20.14 -3.77
N ARG A 113 1.21 -18.95 -4.36
CA ARG A 113 2.36 -18.32 -5.01
C ARG A 113 3.44 -17.93 -4.02
N VAL A 114 3.06 -17.35 -2.87
CA VAL A 114 4.01 -17.03 -1.79
C VAL A 114 4.67 -18.32 -1.28
N GLN A 115 3.88 -19.36 -0.98
CA GLN A 115 4.43 -20.63 -0.50
C GLN A 115 5.41 -21.26 -1.50
N LYS A 116 5.17 -21.10 -2.79
CA LYS A 116 6.02 -21.64 -3.86
C LYS A 116 7.31 -20.84 -4.06
N LEU A 117 7.27 -19.51 -3.93
CA LEU A 117 8.38 -18.62 -4.33
C LEU A 117 9.20 -18.10 -3.17
N ARG A 118 8.71 -18.18 -1.94
CA ARG A 118 9.46 -17.69 -0.77
C ARG A 118 10.73 -18.51 -0.57
N ASN A 119 11.84 -17.81 -0.30
CA ASN A 119 13.12 -18.45 0.01
C ASN A 119 13.26 -18.81 1.49
N ASP A 120 12.42 -18.21 2.35
CA ASP A 120 12.38 -18.43 3.80
C ASP A 120 10.97 -18.82 4.21
N GLU A 121 10.81 -19.96 4.86
CA GLU A 121 9.51 -20.44 5.36
C GLU A 121 8.91 -19.50 6.43
N ASN A 122 9.74 -18.72 7.12
CA ASN A 122 9.30 -17.70 8.08
C ASN A 122 8.78 -16.41 7.41
N TYR A 123 8.98 -16.26 6.10
CA TYR A 123 8.40 -15.13 5.39
C TYR A 123 6.88 -15.28 5.29
N MET A 124 6.18 -14.48 6.08
CA MET A 124 4.72 -14.47 6.23
C MET A 124 4.17 -13.06 5.95
N PRO A 125 4.09 -12.66 4.67
CA PRO A 125 3.56 -11.34 4.32
C PRO A 125 2.09 -11.22 4.70
N VAL A 126 1.65 -10.00 5.00
CA VAL A 126 0.24 -9.67 5.11
C VAL A 126 -0.30 -9.35 3.71
N PHE A 127 -1.34 -10.04 3.29
CA PHE A 127 -2.04 -9.69 2.06
C PHE A 127 -2.92 -8.46 2.28
N HIS A 128 -2.83 -7.50 1.39
CA HIS A 128 -3.61 -6.29 1.42
C HIS A 128 -4.28 -6.07 0.05
N ILE A 129 -5.61 -5.97 0.05
CA ILE A 129 -6.43 -5.82 -1.15
C ILE A 129 -7.36 -4.62 -0.95
N ASP A 130 -7.32 -3.69 -1.89
CA ASP A 130 -8.24 -2.55 -1.94
C ASP A 130 -9.38 -2.85 -2.91
N VAL A 131 -10.61 -2.93 -2.40
CA VAL A 131 -11.77 -3.37 -3.17
C VAL A 131 -12.72 -2.25 -3.59
N TYR A 132 -12.44 -0.98 -3.28
CA TYR A 132 -13.18 0.18 -3.79
C TYR A 132 -14.70 0.06 -3.67
N GLY A 133 -15.23 -0.42 -2.57
CA GLY A 133 -16.67 -0.61 -2.36
C GLY A 133 -17.31 -1.74 -3.17
N THR A 134 -16.55 -2.45 -4.01
CA THR A 134 -17.10 -3.46 -4.94
C THR A 134 -17.75 -4.64 -4.23
N ILE A 135 -17.35 -4.99 -3.01
CA ILE A 135 -18.00 -6.05 -2.21
C ILE A 135 -19.42 -5.59 -1.83
N GLY A 136 -19.56 -4.37 -1.32
CA GLY A 136 -20.89 -3.80 -1.04
C GLY A 136 -21.76 -3.69 -2.29
N ALA A 137 -21.16 -3.40 -3.44
CA ALA A 137 -21.88 -3.31 -4.71
C ALA A 137 -22.50 -4.63 -5.17
N ILE A 138 -21.88 -5.80 -4.91
CA ILE A 138 -22.43 -7.12 -5.32
C ILE A 138 -23.33 -7.76 -4.25
N PHE A 139 -23.03 -7.57 -2.96
CA PHE A 139 -23.82 -8.18 -1.87
C PHE A 139 -24.92 -7.26 -1.32
N GLY A 140 -24.85 -5.95 -1.63
CA GLY A 140 -25.71 -4.90 -1.09
C GLY A 140 -25.05 -4.23 0.12
N VAL A 141 -25.04 -2.87 0.10
CA VAL A 141 -24.35 -2.05 1.13
C VAL A 141 -24.89 -2.25 2.56
N ASP A 142 -26.14 -2.66 2.70
CA ASP A 142 -26.78 -2.93 4.00
C ASP A 142 -26.81 -4.43 4.37
N ASN A 143 -26.31 -5.29 3.50
CA ASN A 143 -26.29 -6.75 3.72
C ASN A 143 -25.00 -7.21 4.41
N TYR A 144 -24.78 -6.70 5.62
CA TYR A 144 -23.59 -7.01 6.42
C TYR A 144 -23.34 -8.51 6.62
N PRO A 145 -24.36 -9.38 6.86
CA PRO A 145 -24.13 -10.82 6.99
C PRO A 145 -23.50 -11.44 5.75
N ALA A 146 -24.03 -11.17 4.55
CA ALA A 146 -23.49 -11.73 3.31
C ALA A 146 -22.06 -11.21 3.01
N MET A 147 -21.78 -9.93 3.31
CA MET A 147 -20.41 -9.41 3.19
C MET A 147 -19.47 -10.07 4.20
N ALA A 148 -19.90 -10.27 5.45
CA ALA A 148 -19.08 -10.94 6.46
C ALA A 148 -18.78 -12.40 6.08
N ASP A 149 -19.77 -13.14 5.58
CA ASP A 149 -19.59 -14.51 5.09
C ASP A 149 -18.57 -14.55 3.94
N TYR A 150 -18.67 -13.64 2.99
CA TYR A 150 -17.72 -13.55 1.88
C TYR A 150 -16.30 -13.16 2.34
N LEU A 151 -16.18 -12.22 3.29
CA LEU A 151 -14.87 -11.85 3.86
C LEU A 151 -14.24 -13.04 4.59
N ALA A 152 -15.04 -13.86 5.30
CA ALA A 152 -14.54 -15.09 5.92
C ALA A 152 -14.06 -16.12 4.87
N GLU A 153 -14.73 -16.23 3.73
CA GLU A 153 -14.26 -17.07 2.62
C GLU A 153 -12.93 -16.57 2.03
N LEU A 154 -12.74 -15.26 1.93
CA LEU A 154 -11.46 -14.69 1.48
C LEU A 154 -10.34 -14.93 2.50
N GLU A 155 -10.63 -14.81 3.79
CA GLU A 155 -9.66 -15.10 4.85
C GLU A 155 -9.24 -16.57 4.82
N GLU A 156 -10.17 -17.50 4.61
CA GLU A 156 -9.87 -18.93 4.44
C GLU A 156 -8.99 -19.18 3.20
N ALA A 157 -9.30 -18.52 2.08
CA ALA A 157 -8.52 -18.61 0.84
C ALA A 157 -7.09 -18.05 0.99
N ALA A 158 -6.88 -17.10 1.89
CA ALA A 158 -5.57 -16.51 2.14
C ALA A 158 -4.65 -17.38 3.01
N LYS A 159 -5.18 -18.35 3.74
CA LYS A 159 -4.38 -19.16 4.67
C LYS A 159 -3.15 -19.78 4.01
N PRO A 160 -2.00 -19.81 4.74
CA PRO A 160 -1.81 -19.46 6.16
C PRO A 160 -1.52 -17.97 6.42
N PHE A 161 -1.66 -17.10 5.45
CA PHE A 161 -1.33 -15.69 5.54
C PHE A 161 -2.49 -14.86 6.10
N HIS A 162 -2.16 -13.72 6.72
CA HIS A 162 -3.17 -12.75 7.13
C HIS A 162 -3.66 -11.93 5.94
N LEU A 163 -4.97 -11.64 5.91
CA LEU A 163 -5.61 -10.84 4.89
C LEU A 163 -6.14 -9.53 5.49
N ARG A 164 -5.94 -8.43 4.79
CA ARG A 164 -6.56 -7.12 5.04
C ARG A 164 -7.31 -6.68 3.81
N ILE A 165 -8.57 -6.30 3.99
CA ILE A 165 -9.42 -5.74 2.95
C ILE A 165 -9.63 -4.27 3.25
N GLU A 166 -9.32 -3.42 2.28
CA GLU A 166 -9.55 -1.98 2.31
C GLU A 166 -10.82 -1.66 1.50
N GLY A 167 -11.67 -0.76 2.03
CA GLY A 167 -12.85 -0.25 1.37
C GLY A 167 -13.86 -1.32 0.93
N PRO A 168 -14.32 -2.25 1.80
CA PRO A 168 -15.29 -3.27 1.40
C PRO A 168 -16.64 -2.69 1.00
N MET A 169 -16.95 -1.49 1.50
CA MET A 169 -18.14 -0.69 1.19
C MET A 169 -17.72 0.74 0.88
N ASP A 170 -18.51 1.43 0.05
CA ASP A 170 -18.40 2.88 -0.08
C ASP A 170 -18.90 3.56 1.20
N ALA A 171 -18.22 4.66 1.57
CA ALA A 171 -18.53 5.47 2.74
C ALA A 171 -19.69 6.45 2.46
#